data_50d0a3231fdf28eb0367b7044cf421dd
#
_entry.id   50d0a3231fdf28eb0367b7044cf421dd
#
_cell.length_a   1.000
_cell.length_b   1.000
_cell.length_c   1.000
_cell.angle_alpha   90.00
_cell.angle_beta   90.00
_cell.angle_gamma   90.00
#
_symmetry.space_group_name_H-M   'P 1'
#
loop_
_entity.id
_entity.type
_entity.pdbx_description
1 polymer ?
#
loop_
_entity_poly.entity_id
_entity_poly.type
_entity_poly.pdbx_seq_one_letter_code
_entity_poly.pdbx_strand_id
1 'polypeptide(L)'
;RYRVSGADPDRAATSSARVLLRVDQPYSNHNGGQLQFGPDGRLWIGMGDGGSGGDPQRRAQDPRSLLGKMLRVDVGASPAGVSVYANGLRNPWRFSFDRATGALWIGDVGQNAWEEIDYLRPGRPAGANLGWNAYEGTHVYDEAVAARLSRSSLTWPVSQYSHSVGYSVTGGYVYRGSAVPSLRGFYVFADLSGRVWAKRGPRAERYALPGADRRLGQIASFGEDARGELYVVSLAGSVFKIVPQ
;
A
#
# COMPACT_ATOMS: atom_id res chain seq x y z
N ARG A 1 9.58 -18.04 -4.57
CA ARG A 1 9.57 -18.01 -6.04
C ARG A 1 9.37 -19.41 -6.60
N TYR A 2 8.59 -19.50 -7.67
CA TYR A 2 8.45 -20.70 -8.50
C TYR A 2 8.84 -20.37 -9.93
N ARG A 3 9.16 -21.39 -10.73
CA ARG A 3 9.22 -21.29 -12.19
C ARG A 3 7.84 -21.66 -12.75
N VAL A 4 7.50 -21.11 -13.92
CA VAL A 4 6.36 -21.58 -14.68
C VAL A 4 6.67 -23.00 -15.19
N SER A 5 5.68 -23.89 -15.19
CA SER A 5 5.83 -25.24 -15.73
C SER A 5 6.16 -25.19 -17.22
N GLY A 6 7.12 -26.03 -17.65
CA GLY A 6 7.41 -26.16 -19.09
C GLY A 6 6.30 -26.88 -19.88
N ALA A 7 5.43 -27.60 -19.20
CA ALA A 7 4.35 -28.35 -19.82
C ALA A 7 3.00 -27.59 -19.82
N ASP A 8 2.84 -26.61 -18.92
CA ASP A 8 1.58 -25.87 -18.75
C ASP A 8 1.89 -24.45 -18.24
N PRO A 9 1.68 -23.40 -19.08
CA PRO A 9 2.01 -22.02 -18.71
C PRO A 9 1.14 -21.46 -17.57
N ASP A 10 0.01 -22.09 -17.26
CA ASP A 10 -0.91 -21.69 -16.19
C ASP A 10 -0.59 -22.37 -14.85
N ARG A 11 0.51 -23.15 -14.79
CA ARG A 11 0.94 -23.88 -13.59
C ARG A 11 2.35 -23.50 -13.14
N ALA A 12 2.50 -23.46 -11.82
CA ALA A 12 3.82 -23.38 -11.21
C ALA A 12 4.47 -24.76 -11.12
N ALA A 13 5.75 -24.88 -11.49
CA ALA A 13 6.55 -26.07 -11.25
C ALA A 13 6.88 -26.15 -9.75
N THR A 14 6.15 -26.96 -8.98
CA THR A 14 6.23 -27.03 -7.51
C THR A 14 7.62 -27.45 -7.03
N SER A 15 8.32 -28.33 -7.75
CA SER A 15 9.71 -28.72 -7.46
C SER A 15 10.74 -27.59 -7.59
N SER A 16 10.36 -26.46 -8.21
CA SER A 16 11.22 -25.28 -8.35
C SER A 16 11.06 -24.25 -7.21
N ALA A 17 10.32 -24.61 -6.16
CA ALA A 17 10.07 -23.73 -5.02
C ALA A 17 11.37 -23.22 -4.39
N ARG A 18 11.45 -21.90 -4.19
CA ARG A 18 12.56 -21.27 -3.49
C ARG A 18 12.02 -20.16 -2.58
N VAL A 19 12.32 -20.25 -1.28
CA VAL A 19 12.07 -19.16 -0.33
C VAL A 19 13.08 -18.04 -0.60
N LEU A 20 12.59 -16.81 -0.81
CA LEU A 20 13.44 -15.63 -1.01
C LEU A 20 13.61 -14.84 0.29
N LEU A 21 12.55 -14.78 1.09
CA LEU A 21 12.50 -14.05 2.35
C LEU A 21 11.55 -14.79 3.30
N ARG A 22 11.88 -14.81 4.58
CA ARG A 22 11.01 -15.22 5.68
C ARG A 22 11.05 -14.12 6.73
N VAL A 23 9.87 -13.68 7.18
CA VAL A 23 9.70 -12.69 8.23
C VAL A 23 8.71 -13.24 9.25
N ASP A 24 9.12 -13.34 10.49
CA ASP A 24 8.26 -13.80 11.57
C ASP A 24 7.22 -12.73 11.90
N GLN A 25 5.96 -13.17 12.07
CA GLN A 25 4.82 -12.33 12.39
C GLN A 25 4.43 -12.58 13.84
N PRO A 26 4.66 -11.61 14.74
CA PRO A 26 4.46 -11.85 16.18
C PRO A 26 2.99 -11.85 16.61
N TYR A 27 2.11 -11.24 15.81
CA TYR A 27 0.68 -11.16 16.06
C TYR A 27 -0.12 -11.57 14.83
N SER A 28 -1.42 -11.80 14.99
CA SER A 28 -2.33 -12.28 13.95
C SER A 28 -2.80 -11.18 12.99
N ASN A 29 -2.48 -9.93 13.24
CA ASN A 29 -2.90 -8.76 12.46
C ASN A 29 -1.70 -7.95 11.96
N HIS A 30 -1.94 -6.96 11.10
CA HIS A 30 -0.95 -6.09 10.45
C HIS A 30 0.17 -6.86 9.74
N ASN A 31 -0.17 -7.97 9.11
CA ASN A 31 0.83 -8.81 8.44
C ASN A 31 1.27 -8.24 7.08
N GLY A 32 0.43 -7.42 6.45
CA GLY A 32 0.72 -6.87 5.12
C GLY A 32 0.86 -7.97 4.07
N GLY A 33 1.96 -7.93 3.31
CA GLY A 33 2.36 -9.02 2.41
C GLY A 33 1.96 -8.83 0.95
N GLN A 34 1.44 -7.67 0.55
CA GLN A 34 1.27 -7.39 -0.88
C GLN A 34 2.61 -7.40 -1.58
N LEU A 35 2.63 -8.00 -2.78
CA LEU A 35 3.78 -8.12 -3.65
C LEU A 35 3.51 -7.40 -4.98
N GLN A 36 4.45 -6.59 -5.43
CA GLN A 36 4.40 -5.97 -6.76
C GLN A 36 5.82 -5.71 -7.26
N PHE A 37 6.08 -5.95 -8.56
CA PHE A 37 7.31 -5.48 -9.16
C PHE A 37 7.26 -3.97 -9.36
N GLY A 38 8.32 -3.30 -8.89
CA GLY A 38 8.48 -1.87 -9.09
C GLY A 38 9.10 -1.52 -10.44
N PRO A 39 9.12 -0.24 -10.81
CA PRO A 39 9.74 0.24 -12.05
C PRO A 39 11.26 -0.01 -12.11
N ASP A 40 11.89 -0.33 -10.97
CA ASP A 40 13.29 -0.71 -10.84
C ASP A 40 13.55 -2.20 -11.07
N GLY A 41 12.52 -2.97 -11.43
CA GLY A 41 12.59 -4.42 -11.65
C GLY A 41 12.73 -5.25 -10.37
N ARG A 42 12.73 -4.64 -9.19
CA ARG A 42 12.76 -5.34 -7.91
C ARG A 42 11.35 -5.70 -7.45
N LEU A 43 11.25 -6.76 -6.66
CA LEU A 43 10.01 -7.12 -5.98
C LEU A 43 9.86 -6.24 -4.73
N TRP A 44 8.76 -5.54 -4.65
CA TRP A 44 8.39 -4.71 -3.49
C TRP A 44 7.40 -5.44 -2.62
N ILE A 45 7.55 -5.25 -1.31
CA ILE A 45 6.71 -5.90 -0.30
C ILE A 45 6.31 -4.84 0.72
N GLY A 46 5.01 -4.66 0.94
CA GLY A 46 4.47 -3.88 2.05
C GLY A 46 4.38 -4.77 3.29
N MET A 47 5.12 -4.43 4.35
CA MET A 47 5.12 -5.16 5.62
C MET A 47 4.51 -4.29 6.71
N GLY A 48 3.46 -4.80 7.36
CA GLY A 48 2.93 -4.16 8.56
C GLY A 48 3.89 -4.22 9.74
N ASP A 49 3.57 -3.50 10.81
CA ASP A 49 4.39 -3.41 12.05
C ASP A 49 4.42 -4.74 12.85
N GLY A 50 3.67 -5.74 12.38
CA GLY A 50 3.57 -7.07 12.96
C GLY A 50 2.44 -7.20 13.96
N GLY A 51 1.61 -6.17 14.15
CA GLY A 51 0.35 -6.23 14.86
C GLY A 51 0.38 -5.76 16.30
N SER A 52 -0.72 -6.06 17.01
CA SER A 52 -1.11 -5.47 18.28
C SER A 52 -1.51 -3.99 18.14
N GLY A 53 -1.85 -3.31 19.23
CA GLY A 53 -2.14 -1.87 19.24
C GLY A 53 -0.87 -1.05 19.47
N GLY A 54 -0.66 -0.01 18.67
CA GLY A 54 0.38 0.99 18.88
C GLY A 54 1.83 0.56 18.66
N ASP A 55 2.08 -0.55 17.95
CA ASP A 55 3.43 -1.07 17.71
C ASP A 55 4.26 -1.18 19.01
N PRO A 56 3.87 -2.06 19.95
CA PRO A 56 4.45 -2.07 21.29
C PRO A 56 5.97 -2.35 21.33
N GLN A 57 6.50 -2.95 20.27
CA GLN A 57 7.94 -3.19 20.12
C GLN A 57 8.65 -2.13 19.27
N ARG A 58 7.93 -1.10 18.80
CA ARG A 58 8.47 0.01 17.97
C ARG A 58 9.18 -0.46 16.70
N ARG A 59 8.68 -1.54 16.10
CA ARG A 59 9.29 -2.16 14.91
C ARG A 59 9.24 -1.25 13.70
N ALA A 60 8.18 -0.45 13.57
CA ALA A 60 8.05 0.48 12.45
C ALA A 60 9.22 1.48 12.41
N GLN A 61 9.74 1.90 13.56
CA GLN A 61 10.88 2.82 13.67
C GLN A 61 12.24 2.11 13.86
N ASP A 62 12.28 0.81 14.18
CA ASP A 62 13.55 0.08 14.32
C ASP A 62 14.16 -0.21 12.94
N PRO A 63 15.37 0.33 12.61
CA PRO A 63 16.02 0.08 11.31
C PRO A 63 16.46 -1.39 11.11
N ARG A 64 16.53 -2.17 12.19
CA ARG A 64 16.89 -3.60 12.14
C ARG A 64 15.70 -4.50 11.88
N SER A 65 14.48 -3.99 12.05
CA SER A 65 13.24 -4.72 11.78
C SER A 65 12.85 -4.64 10.31
N LEU A 66 12.32 -5.73 9.76
CA LEU A 66 11.67 -5.76 8.45
C LEU A 66 10.17 -5.47 8.53
N LEU A 67 9.62 -5.32 9.75
CA LEU A 67 8.22 -5.00 9.99
C LEU A 67 8.00 -3.48 10.04
N GLY A 68 6.84 -3.02 9.59
CA GLY A 68 6.52 -1.60 9.44
C GLY A 68 7.31 -0.94 8.30
N LYS A 69 7.48 -1.63 7.17
CA LYS A 69 8.40 -1.24 6.09
C LYS A 69 7.82 -1.43 4.70
N MET A 70 8.31 -0.63 3.75
CA MET A 70 8.36 -0.99 2.34
C MET A 70 9.71 -1.64 2.05
N LEU A 71 9.70 -2.90 1.68
CA LEU A 71 10.90 -3.66 1.33
C LEU A 71 11.08 -3.75 -0.18
N ARG A 72 12.34 -3.83 -0.62
CA ARG A 72 12.73 -4.17 -1.99
C ARG A 72 13.58 -5.43 -1.98
N VAL A 73 13.26 -6.38 -2.84
CA VAL A 73 13.94 -7.67 -2.94
C VAL A 73 14.49 -7.84 -4.34
N ASP A 74 15.80 -8.03 -4.43
CA ASP A 74 16.44 -8.48 -5.67
C ASP A 74 16.23 -10.00 -5.79
N VAL A 75 15.24 -10.37 -6.60
CA VAL A 75 14.86 -11.78 -6.79
C VAL A 75 15.85 -12.55 -7.68
N GLY A 76 16.74 -11.86 -8.38
CA GLY A 76 17.79 -12.45 -9.21
C GLY A 76 19.00 -12.91 -8.40
N ALA A 77 19.32 -12.20 -7.32
CA ALA A 77 20.46 -12.48 -6.46
C ALA A 77 20.31 -13.80 -5.67
N SER A 78 21.46 -14.37 -5.26
CA SER A 78 21.51 -15.58 -4.43
C SER A 78 22.60 -15.43 -3.35
N PRO A 79 22.22 -15.24 -2.06
CA PRO A 79 20.84 -15.09 -1.55
C PRO A 79 20.15 -13.86 -2.11
N ALA A 80 18.80 -13.82 -2.01
CA ALA A 80 18.04 -12.66 -2.45
C ALA A 80 18.45 -11.42 -1.63
N GLY A 81 18.77 -10.33 -2.32
CA GLY A 81 19.11 -9.07 -1.68
C GLY A 81 17.86 -8.37 -1.16
N VAL A 82 17.75 -8.18 0.15
CA VAL A 82 16.63 -7.45 0.78
C VAL A 82 17.10 -6.08 1.27
N SER A 83 16.37 -5.03 0.96
CA SER A 83 16.65 -3.68 1.44
C SER A 83 15.38 -2.98 1.90
N VAL A 84 15.49 -2.17 2.96
CA VAL A 84 14.42 -1.29 3.41
C VAL A 84 14.40 -0.05 2.54
N TYR A 85 13.25 0.28 1.96
CA TYR A 85 13.06 1.48 1.15
C TYR A 85 12.40 2.62 1.95
N ALA A 86 11.38 2.28 2.75
CA ALA A 86 10.72 3.21 3.66
C ALA A 86 10.39 2.49 4.97
N ASN A 87 10.31 3.25 6.05
CA ASN A 87 9.94 2.80 7.38
C ASN A 87 8.80 3.66 7.96
N GLY A 88 8.33 3.31 9.15
CA GLY A 88 7.28 4.07 9.82
C GLY A 88 5.90 3.81 9.22
N LEU A 89 5.62 2.59 8.82
CA LEU A 89 4.32 2.12 8.35
C LEU A 89 3.65 1.26 9.43
N ARG A 90 2.33 1.34 9.50
CA ARG A 90 1.53 0.53 10.42
C ARG A 90 1.03 -0.77 9.75
N ASN A 91 0.24 -0.64 8.72
CA ASN A 91 -0.34 -1.77 8.00
C ASN A 91 -0.61 -1.37 6.54
N PRO A 92 0.44 -1.27 5.70
CA PRO A 92 0.32 -0.92 4.29
C PRO A 92 -0.48 -2.01 3.58
N TRP A 93 -1.81 -1.79 3.49
CA TRP A 93 -2.73 -2.82 3.01
C TRP A 93 -2.61 -3.03 1.52
N ARG A 94 -2.78 -1.94 0.71
CA ARG A 94 -2.46 -1.98 -0.72
C ARG A 94 -1.58 -0.81 -1.10
N PHE A 95 -0.62 -1.10 -1.96
CA PHE A 95 0.19 -0.09 -2.62
C PHE A 95 0.22 -0.33 -4.12
N SER A 96 0.55 0.70 -4.88
CA SER A 96 0.70 0.59 -6.33
C SER A 96 1.73 1.58 -6.87
N PHE A 97 2.31 1.21 -8.00
CA PHE A 97 3.09 2.16 -8.79
C PHE A 97 2.21 2.74 -9.89
N ASP A 98 2.23 4.06 -10.02
CA ASP A 98 1.69 4.69 -11.22
C ASP A 98 2.52 4.26 -12.44
N ARG A 99 1.93 3.48 -13.33
CA ARG A 99 2.62 2.89 -14.50
C ARG A 99 3.21 3.93 -15.46
N ALA A 100 2.70 5.19 -15.44
CA ALA A 100 3.20 6.25 -16.30
C ALA A 100 4.37 7.02 -15.69
N THR A 101 4.43 7.16 -14.37
CA THR A 101 5.42 7.99 -13.70
C THR A 101 6.39 7.20 -12.82
N GLY A 102 6.01 6.00 -12.38
CA GLY A 102 6.75 5.23 -11.39
C GLY A 102 6.56 5.72 -9.94
N ALA A 103 5.64 6.64 -9.69
CA ALA A 103 5.34 7.11 -8.34
C ALA A 103 4.68 5.99 -7.52
N LEU A 104 5.10 5.85 -6.26
CA LEU A 104 4.52 4.89 -5.32
C LEU A 104 3.43 5.55 -4.49
N TRP A 105 2.26 4.91 -4.44
CA TRP A 105 1.13 5.25 -3.62
C TRP A 105 0.84 4.10 -2.66
N ILE A 106 0.59 4.43 -1.38
CA ILE A 106 0.38 3.44 -0.32
C ILE A 106 -0.87 3.82 0.45
N GLY A 107 -1.76 2.86 0.70
CA GLY A 107 -2.81 3.00 1.70
C GLY A 107 -2.32 2.34 2.98
N ASP A 108 -2.05 3.14 4.00
CA ASP A 108 -1.60 2.65 5.31
C ASP A 108 -2.74 2.78 6.33
N VAL A 109 -3.18 1.63 6.84
CA VAL A 109 -4.34 1.56 7.76
C VAL A 109 -3.97 2.10 9.12
N GLY A 110 -4.73 3.08 9.57
CA GLY A 110 -4.57 3.73 10.86
C GLY A 110 -4.98 2.89 12.07
N GLN A 111 -4.76 3.43 13.27
CA GLN A 111 -4.97 2.71 14.53
C GLN A 111 -6.33 3.00 15.15
N ASN A 112 -6.61 4.26 15.45
CA ASN A 112 -7.75 4.66 16.26
C ASN A 112 -8.61 5.75 15.63
N ALA A 113 -8.01 6.64 14.84
CA ALA A 113 -8.67 7.89 14.47
C ALA A 113 -8.46 8.31 13.01
N TRP A 114 -7.35 7.96 12.37
CA TRP A 114 -6.98 8.48 11.07
C TRP A 114 -6.49 7.40 10.12
N GLU A 115 -7.02 7.41 8.92
CA GLU A 115 -6.55 6.65 7.77
C GLU A 115 -5.69 7.53 6.87
N GLU A 116 -4.68 6.95 6.18
CA GLU A 116 -3.78 7.77 5.37
C GLU A 116 -3.42 7.16 4.02
N ILE A 117 -3.10 8.05 3.09
CA ILE A 117 -2.51 7.74 1.80
C ILE A 117 -1.14 8.42 1.73
N ASP A 118 -0.12 7.61 1.53
CA ASP A 118 1.23 8.08 1.33
C ASP A 118 1.62 8.13 -0.13
N TYR A 119 2.56 9.02 -0.43
CA TYR A 119 3.08 9.21 -1.77
C TYR A 119 4.60 9.36 -1.75
N LEU A 120 5.27 8.51 -2.49
CA LEU A 120 6.70 8.63 -2.72
C LEU A 120 6.97 8.91 -4.20
N ARG A 121 7.59 10.08 -4.46
CA ARG A 121 7.88 10.51 -5.83
C ARG A 121 8.82 9.53 -6.55
N PRO A 122 8.73 9.41 -7.89
CA PRO A 122 9.64 8.59 -8.67
C PRO A 122 11.11 8.99 -8.42
N GLY A 123 12.00 8.00 -8.40
CA GLY A 123 13.44 8.25 -8.23
C GLY A 123 13.86 8.78 -6.85
N ARG A 124 12.95 8.81 -5.87
CA ARG A 124 13.31 9.15 -4.49
C ARG A 124 14.35 8.15 -3.98
N PRO A 125 15.42 8.58 -3.29
CA PRO A 125 16.30 7.69 -2.55
C PRO A 125 15.54 6.93 -1.47
N ALA A 126 16.04 5.75 -1.07
CA ALA A 126 15.55 5.05 0.11
C ALA A 126 15.71 5.89 1.39
N GLY A 127 14.96 5.53 2.45
CA GLY A 127 15.04 6.20 3.74
C GLY A 127 13.89 7.15 4.03
N ALA A 128 12.73 7.04 3.33
CA ALA A 128 11.52 7.73 3.75
C ALA A 128 11.05 7.18 5.11
N ASN A 129 10.72 8.07 6.06
CA ASN A 129 10.04 7.72 7.29
C ASN A 129 8.62 8.30 7.24
N LEU A 130 7.60 7.43 7.29
CA LEU A 130 6.19 7.77 7.15
C LEU A 130 5.51 8.06 8.50
N GLY A 131 6.25 7.93 9.62
CA GLY A 131 5.86 8.51 10.91
C GLY A 131 5.29 7.56 11.94
N TRP A 132 4.74 6.41 11.57
CA TRP A 132 4.21 5.44 12.55
C TRP A 132 5.35 4.87 13.42
N ASN A 133 5.25 4.72 14.73
CA ASN A 133 4.07 4.93 15.58
C ASN A 133 4.11 6.28 16.34
N ALA A 134 4.95 7.22 15.93
CA ALA A 134 4.93 8.57 16.49
C ALA A 134 3.67 9.34 16.09
N TYR A 135 3.22 9.12 14.86
CA TYR A 135 2.08 9.82 14.28
C TYR A 135 1.10 8.83 13.64
N GLU A 136 -0.19 9.16 13.69
CA GLU A 136 -1.28 8.58 12.94
C GLU A 136 -1.82 9.68 12.00
N GLY A 137 -1.61 9.54 10.71
CA GLY A 137 -1.73 10.68 9.80
C GLY A 137 -0.74 11.78 10.15
N THR A 138 -1.23 13.00 10.33
CA THR A 138 -0.41 14.13 10.79
C THR A 138 -0.54 14.41 12.29
N HIS A 139 -1.25 13.55 13.03
CA HIS A 139 -1.58 13.70 14.44
C HIS A 139 -0.63 12.90 15.32
N VAL A 140 -0.21 13.47 16.43
CA VAL A 140 0.65 12.74 17.39
C VAL A 140 -0.13 11.56 17.96
N TYR A 141 0.47 10.38 17.85
CA TYR A 141 -0.05 9.15 18.45
C TYR A 141 0.71 8.77 19.71
N ASP A 142 2.05 8.67 19.63
CA ASP A 142 2.94 8.43 20.78
C ASP A 142 3.87 9.63 20.96
N GLU A 143 3.61 10.44 22.01
CA GLU A 143 4.40 11.63 22.30
C GLU A 143 5.88 11.32 22.58
N ALA A 144 6.17 10.20 23.27
CA ALA A 144 7.54 9.83 23.62
C ALA A 144 8.35 9.42 22.39
N VAL A 145 7.71 8.83 21.37
CA VAL A 145 8.33 8.52 20.08
C VAL A 145 8.43 9.77 19.23
N ALA A 146 7.39 10.59 19.19
CA ALA A 146 7.35 11.83 18.41
C ALA A 146 8.43 12.82 18.85
N ALA A 147 8.70 12.92 20.16
CA ALA A 147 9.76 13.77 20.70
C ALA A 147 11.18 13.38 20.23
N ARG A 148 11.37 12.17 19.72
CA ARG A 148 12.66 11.67 19.20
C ARG A 148 12.83 11.85 17.71
N LEU A 149 11.79 12.26 17.01
CA LEU A 149 11.77 12.41 15.55
C LEU A 149 11.72 13.89 15.17
N SER A 150 12.54 14.28 14.20
CA SER A 150 12.38 15.60 13.60
C SER A 150 11.21 15.59 12.60
N ARG A 151 10.21 16.43 12.83
CA ARG A 151 9.06 16.58 11.92
C ARG A 151 9.47 16.88 10.48
N SER A 152 10.56 17.61 10.28
CA SER A 152 11.08 17.97 8.95
C SER A 152 11.74 16.79 8.23
N SER A 153 12.11 15.72 8.92
CA SER A 153 12.65 14.50 8.32
C SER A 153 11.57 13.49 7.91
N LEU A 154 10.33 13.70 8.34
CA LEU A 154 9.22 12.81 8.02
C LEU A 154 8.68 13.07 6.60
N THR A 155 8.13 12.04 6.03
CA THR A 155 7.35 12.12 4.80
C THR A 155 5.87 12.02 5.19
N TRP A 156 5.18 13.14 5.13
CA TRP A 156 3.80 13.24 5.54
C TRP A 156 2.84 12.66 4.49
N PRO A 157 1.70 12.12 4.92
CA PRO A 157 0.68 11.61 4.00
C PRO A 157 0.15 12.74 3.09
N VAL A 158 -0.22 12.37 1.88
CA VAL A 158 -0.81 13.30 0.90
C VAL A 158 -2.32 13.35 0.97
N SER A 159 -2.93 12.48 1.74
CA SER A 159 -4.35 12.50 2.10
C SER A 159 -4.54 11.74 3.40
N GLN A 160 -5.45 12.23 4.24
CA GLN A 160 -5.90 11.53 5.45
C GLN A 160 -7.37 11.76 5.65
N TYR A 161 -8.04 10.89 6.41
CA TYR A 161 -9.43 11.06 6.83
C TYR A 161 -9.67 10.37 8.16
N SER A 162 -10.59 10.94 8.95
CA SER A 162 -10.91 10.40 10.26
C SER A 162 -11.81 9.16 10.17
N HIS A 163 -11.85 8.38 11.23
CA HIS A 163 -12.71 7.21 11.37
C HIS A 163 -14.22 7.55 11.36
N SER A 164 -14.60 8.83 11.41
CA SER A 164 -15.98 9.25 11.13
C SER A 164 -16.34 9.17 9.64
N VAL A 165 -15.34 9.10 8.76
CA VAL A 165 -15.50 9.03 7.31
C VAL A 165 -15.29 7.61 6.77
N GLY A 166 -14.30 6.89 7.27
CA GLY A 166 -13.96 5.51 6.94
C GLY A 166 -13.00 4.98 7.98
N TYR A 167 -12.81 3.67 8.08
CA TYR A 167 -12.13 3.05 9.21
C TYR A 167 -11.02 2.06 8.83
N SER A 168 -10.79 1.84 7.55
CA SER A 168 -9.73 0.98 7.05
C SER A 168 -9.46 1.27 5.58
N VAL A 169 -8.43 2.07 5.31
CA VAL A 169 -8.05 2.41 3.93
C VAL A 169 -7.62 1.16 3.17
N THR A 170 -8.20 0.98 1.99
CA THR A 170 -7.80 -0.13 1.10
C THR A 170 -6.57 0.24 0.27
N GLY A 171 -6.40 1.52 -0.07
CA GLY A 171 -5.48 1.95 -1.11
C GLY A 171 -6.10 1.84 -2.50
N GLY A 172 -5.30 1.87 -3.57
CA GLY A 172 -5.80 1.90 -4.93
C GLY A 172 -4.74 2.06 -6.01
N TYR A 173 -5.13 2.60 -7.17
CA TYR A 173 -4.26 2.79 -8.34
C TYR A 173 -4.46 4.14 -9.01
N VAL A 174 -3.43 4.64 -9.69
CA VAL A 174 -3.60 5.76 -10.62
C VAL A 174 -4.24 5.26 -11.89
N TYR A 175 -5.43 5.77 -12.22
CA TYR A 175 -6.14 5.36 -13.43
C TYR A 175 -5.38 5.82 -14.69
N ARG A 176 -5.02 4.88 -15.54
CA ARG A 176 -4.31 5.10 -16.81
C ARG A 176 -5.03 4.53 -18.03
N GLY A 177 -6.22 3.98 -17.82
CA GLY A 177 -7.08 3.49 -18.87
C GLY A 177 -7.63 4.58 -19.79
N SER A 178 -8.40 4.15 -20.77
CA SER A 178 -9.04 5.03 -21.77
C SER A 178 -10.56 5.04 -21.68
N ALA A 179 -11.16 4.06 -21.00
CA ALA A 179 -12.61 3.94 -20.93
C ALA A 179 -13.26 5.09 -20.14
N VAL A 180 -12.57 5.66 -19.14
CA VAL A 180 -13.06 6.79 -18.33
C VAL A 180 -12.07 7.96 -18.42
N PRO A 181 -12.08 8.77 -19.52
CA PRO A 181 -11.09 9.82 -19.74
C PRO A 181 -11.02 10.87 -18.61
N SER A 182 -12.14 11.14 -17.94
CA SER A 182 -12.23 12.07 -16.81
C SER A 182 -11.44 11.64 -15.57
N LEU A 183 -11.17 10.35 -15.41
CA LEU A 183 -10.37 9.80 -14.32
C LEU A 183 -8.88 9.67 -14.65
N ARG A 184 -8.48 9.90 -15.91
CA ARG A 184 -7.09 9.68 -16.31
C ARG A 184 -6.12 10.54 -15.52
N GLY A 185 -5.17 9.91 -14.83
CA GLY A 185 -4.20 10.55 -13.96
C GLY A 185 -4.67 10.78 -12.52
N PHE A 186 -5.87 10.33 -12.18
CA PHE A 186 -6.34 10.35 -10.80
C PHE A 186 -5.95 9.06 -10.08
N TYR A 187 -5.49 9.17 -8.86
CA TYR A 187 -5.39 8.05 -7.93
C TYR A 187 -6.78 7.72 -7.40
N VAL A 188 -7.29 6.56 -7.78
CA VAL A 188 -8.59 6.05 -7.33
C VAL A 188 -8.31 5.07 -6.20
N PHE A 189 -8.91 5.32 -5.04
CA PHE A 189 -8.70 4.53 -3.83
C PHE A 189 -9.99 4.37 -3.03
N ALA A 190 -9.99 3.43 -2.12
CA ALA A 190 -11.17 3.10 -1.33
C ALA A 190 -10.85 2.86 0.14
N ASP A 191 -11.92 2.75 0.90
CA ASP A 191 -11.98 2.26 2.27
C ASP A 191 -12.82 0.98 2.34
N LEU A 192 -12.54 0.15 3.31
CA LEU A 192 -13.30 -1.08 3.57
C LEU A 192 -14.81 -0.84 3.78
N SER A 193 -15.18 0.38 4.22
CA SER A 193 -16.60 0.79 4.34
C SER A 193 -17.36 0.86 3.00
N GLY A 194 -16.68 0.66 1.86
CA GLY A 194 -17.28 0.74 0.53
C GLY A 194 -17.17 2.12 -0.13
N ARG A 195 -16.61 3.10 0.55
CA ARG A 195 -16.39 4.44 -0.01
C ARG A 195 -15.23 4.43 -1.00
N VAL A 196 -15.39 5.16 -2.10
CA VAL A 196 -14.38 5.32 -3.14
C VAL A 196 -14.11 6.79 -3.39
N TRP A 197 -12.87 7.15 -3.50
CA TRP A 197 -12.42 8.50 -3.80
C TRP A 197 -11.48 8.54 -4.99
N ALA A 198 -11.36 9.72 -5.58
CA ALA A 198 -10.32 10.05 -6.55
C ALA A 198 -9.55 11.29 -6.10
N LYS A 199 -8.26 11.34 -6.44
CA LYS A 199 -7.34 12.41 -6.09
C LYS A 199 -6.36 12.66 -7.23
N ARG A 200 -6.26 13.91 -7.69
CA ARG A 200 -5.35 14.25 -8.78
C ARG A 200 -3.97 14.64 -8.28
N GLY A 201 -3.05 13.68 -8.31
CA GLY A 201 -1.68 13.88 -7.82
C GLY A 201 -1.62 14.13 -6.30
N PRO A 202 -0.42 14.37 -5.74
CA PRO A 202 -0.22 14.44 -4.30
C PRO A 202 -0.79 15.71 -3.65
N ARG A 203 -0.95 16.80 -4.38
CA ARG A 203 -1.33 18.12 -3.82
C ARG A 203 -2.81 18.42 -3.87
N ALA A 204 -3.59 17.78 -4.76
CA ALA A 204 -5.02 18.05 -4.87
C ALA A 204 -5.81 17.39 -3.73
N GLU A 205 -6.95 17.98 -3.39
CA GLU A 205 -7.90 17.34 -2.49
C GLU A 205 -8.53 16.09 -3.14
N ARG A 206 -8.95 15.14 -2.32
CA ARG A 206 -9.76 14.01 -2.76
C ARG A 206 -11.21 14.42 -2.92
N TYR A 207 -11.91 13.77 -3.83
CA TYR A 207 -13.36 13.87 -3.93
C TYR A 207 -13.99 12.48 -4.00
N ALA A 208 -15.20 12.34 -3.48
CA ALA A 208 -15.93 11.08 -3.53
C ALA A 208 -16.37 10.78 -4.97
N LEU A 209 -16.20 9.53 -5.40
CA LEU A 209 -16.75 9.06 -6.67
C LEU A 209 -18.22 8.71 -6.47
N PRO A 210 -19.15 9.37 -7.18
CA PRO A 210 -20.58 9.12 -7.02
C PRO A 210 -20.95 7.71 -7.51
N GLY A 211 -21.93 7.09 -6.85
CA GLY A 211 -22.50 5.80 -7.24
C GLY A 211 -21.68 4.55 -6.85
N ALA A 212 -20.53 4.71 -6.19
CA ALA A 212 -19.69 3.61 -5.77
C ALA A 212 -20.17 2.92 -4.49
N ASP A 213 -20.65 3.70 -3.53
CA ASP A 213 -20.78 3.36 -2.11
C ASP A 213 -21.90 2.38 -1.74
N ARG A 214 -22.93 2.18 -2.57
CA ARG A 214 -24.09 1.33 -2.20
C ARG A 214 -24.08 -0.10 -2.79
N ARG A 215 -23.23 -0.37 -3.78
CA ARG A 215 -23.23 -1.66 -4.51
C ARG A 215 -21.97 -2.49 -4.26
N LEU A 216 -20.91 -1.86 -3.80
CA LEU A 216 -19.59 -2.48 -3.74
C LEU A 216 -19.38 -3.30 -2.46
N GLY A 217 -20.15 -3.00 -1.38
CA GLY A 217 -19.92 -3.63 -0.08
C GLY A 217 -18.52 -3.30 0.46
N GLN A 218 -17.92 -4.22 1.19
CA GLN A 218 -16.58 -4.06 1.74
C GLN A 218 -15.51 -4.22 0.65
N ILE A 219 -14.78 -3.14 0.36
CA ILE A 219 -13.75 -3.12 -0.66
C ILE A 219 -12.41 -3.54 -0.06
N ALA A 220 -11.90 -4.70 -0.44
CA ALA A 220 -10.66 -5.25 0.10
C ALA A 220 -9.45 -5.03 -0.81
N SER A 221 -9.64 -4.77 -2.09
CA SER A 221 -8.53 -4.65 -3.04
C SER A 221 -8.94 -3.95 -4.33
N PHE A 222 -7.94 -3.64 -5.12
CA PHE A 222 -8.05 -3.21 -6.51
C PHE A 222 -7.18 -4.09 -7.41
N GLY A 223 -7.46 -4.02 -8.71
CA GLY A 223 -6.62 -4.55 -9.77
C GLY A 223 -6.57 -3.60 -10.95
N GLU A 224 -5.50 -3.69 -11.72
CA GLU A 224 -5.30 -2.95 -12.96
C GLU A 224 -5.00 -3.93 -14.08
N ASP A 225 -5.69 -3.81 -15.20
CA ASP A 225 -5.40 -4.64 -16.38
C ASP A 225 -4.26 -4.06 -17.25
N ALA A 226 -3.89 -4.80 -18.30
CA ALA A 226 -2.82 -4.39 -19.21
C ALA A 226 -3.11 -3.07 -19.93
N ARG A 227 -4.39 -2.66 -20.03
CA ARG A 227 -4.83 -1.41 -20.65
C ARG A 227 -4.92 -0.25 -19.66
N GLY A 228 -4.68 -0.51 -18.36
CA GLY A 228 -4.79 0.49 -17.29
C GLY A 228 -6.21 0.72 -16.80
N GLU A 229 -7.16 -0.17 -17.16
CA GLU A 229 -8.51 -0.14 -16.62
C GLU A 229 -8.50 -0.71 -15.20
N LEU A 230 -9.30 -0.11 -14.30
CA LEU A 230 -9.32 -0.48 -12.90
C LEU A 230 -10.51 -1.37 -12.55
N TYR A 231 -10.24 -2.28 -11.64
CA TYR A 231 -11.19 -3.20 -11.04
C TYR A 231 -11.18 -3.06 -9.53
N VAL A 232 -12.36 -3.12 -8.92
CA VAL A 232 -12.59 -3.09 -7.48
C VAL A 232 -12.97 -4.50 -7.02
N VAL A 233 -12.30 -4.99 -5.99
CA VAL A 233 -12.54 -6.32 -5.42
C VAL A 233 -13.28 -6.19 -4.11
N SER A 234 -14.48 -6.78 -4.05
CA SER A 234 -15.36 -6.77 -2.88
C SER A 234 -15.27 -8.09 -2.10
N LEU A 235 -15.30 -8.02 -0.77
CA LEU A 235 -15.43 -9.19 0.10
C LEU A 235 -16.78 -9.92 -0.07
N ALA A 236 -17.76 -9.28 -0.71
CA ALA A 236 -19.02 -9.93 -1.09
C ALA A 236 -18.86 -10.95 -2.25
N GLY A 237 -17.63 -11.20 -2.71
CA GLY A 237 -17.34 -12.19 -3.76
C GLY A 237 -17.46 -11.65 -5.19
N SER A 238 -17.48 -10.32 -5.38
CA SER A 238 -17.63 -9.69 -6.68
C SER A 238 -16.40 -8.88 -7.08
N VAL A 239 -16.14 -8.82 -8.38
CA VAL A 239 -15.17 -7.93 -9.00
C VAL A 239 -15.92 -6.97 -9.92
N PHE A 240 -15.74 -5.67 -9.69
CA PHE A 240 -16.39 -4.61 -10.45
C PHE A 240 -15.38 -3.87 -11.32
N LYS A 241 -15.72 -3.59 -12.55
CA LYS A 241 -14.93 -2.72 -13.43
C LYS A 241 -15.41 -1.27 -13.29
N ILE A 242 -14.47 -0.33 -13.24
CA ILE A 242 -14.80 1.10 -13.33
C ILE A 242 -15.14 1.44 -14.78
N VAL A 243 -16.32 1.99 -15.01
CA VAL A 243 -16.87 2.33 -16.33
C VAL A 243 -17.41 3.77 -16.32
N PRO A 244 -17.58 4.42 -17.49
CA PRO A 244 -18.29 5.70 -17.59
C PRO A 244 -19.72 5.58 -17.04
N GLN A 245 -20.24 6.71 -16.52
CA GLN A 245 -21.65 6.86 -16.22
C GLN A 245 -22.47 7.06 -17.48
#